data_a1d2886e0ec079abfb41d3c68e11493b
#
_entry.id   a1d2886e0ec079abfb41d3c68e11493b
#
_cell.length_a   1.000
_cell.length_b   1.000
_cell.length_c   1.000
_cell.angle_alpha   90.00
_cell.angle_beta   90.00
_cell.angle_gamma   90.00
#
_symmetry.space_group_name_H-M   'P 1'
#
loop_
_entity.id
_entity.type
_entity.pdbx_description
1 polymer ?
#
loop_
_entity_poly.entity_id
_entity_poly.type
_entity_poly.pdbx_seq_one_letter_code
_entity_poly.pdbx_strand_id
1 'polypeptide(L)'
;MKDTLSRLYEQGLTKLRTEVESYPSEAALWKTGGNIPNSAGNLALHLIGNLNHFFGATIGGTGYVRDRDNEFQSGEVSKERLIDEIEQAKSVVKDALGKLDPADLDKTYPIQFQNEDVSTEYVLTYLLGHFDYHLGQIDYHRRLLVGEETSAKA
;
A
#
# COMPACT_ATOMS: atom_id res chain seq x y z
N MET A 1 15.31 2.33 -15.05
CA MET A 1 13.92 2.09 -14.61
C MET A 1 13.86 1.35 -13.27
N LYS A 2 14.48 0.16 -13.12
CA LYS A 2 14.44 -0.61 -11.87
C LYS A 2 14.81 0.20 -10.61
N ASP A 3 15.94 0.90 -10.64
CA ASP A 3 16.41 1.71 -9.50
C ASP A 3 15.46 2.89 -9.20
N THR A 4 14.85 3.45 -10.23
CA THR A 4 13.85 4.50 -10.08
C THR A 4 12.60 3.97 -9.38
N LEU A 5 12.08 2.82 -9.81
CA LEU A 5 10.95 2.16 -9.17
C LEU A 5 11.26 1.82 -7.72
N SER A 6 12.42 1.22 -7.45
CA SER A 6 12.86 0.88 -6.09
C SER A 6 12.85 2.09 -5.18
N ARG A 7 13.43 3.20 -5.65
CA ARG A 7 13.46 4.46 -4.89
C ARG A 7 12.07 5.03 -4.63
N LEU A 8 11.19 5.01 -5.64
CA LEU A 8 9.84 5.58 -5.50
C LEU A 8 8.99 4.75 -4.54
N TYR A 9 9.04 3.42 -4.61
CA TYR A 9 8.35 2.56 -3.65
C TYR A 9 8.88 2.73 -2.22
N GLU A 10 10.19 2.83 -2.03
CA GLU A 10 10.77 3.08 -0.71
C GLU A 10 10.30 4.41 -0.13
N GLN A 11 10.28 5.47 -0.94
CA GLN A 11 9.79 6.78 -0.52
C GLN A 11 8.28 6.74 -0.22
N GLY A 12 7.49 6.08 -1.06
CA GLY A 12 6.05 5.93 -0.86
C GLY A 12 5.71 5.18 0.43
N LEU A 13 6.36 4.05 0.68
CA LEU A 13 6.16 3.25 1.89
C LEU A 13 6.63 3.98 3.15
N THR A 14 7.69 4.76 3.06
CA THR A 14 8.13 5.63 4.16
C THR A 14 7.09 6.71 4.46
N LYS A 15 6.48 7.32 3.43
CA LYS A 15 5.38 8.28 3.59
C LYS A 15 4.14 7.61 4.19
N LEU A 16 3.77 6.42 3.72
CA LEU A 16 2.63 5.68 4.27
C LEU A 16 2.80 5.43 5.77
N ARG A 17 3.99 4.98 6.19
CA ARG A 17 4.32 4.83 7.59
C ARG A 17 4.14 6.15 8.36
N THR A 18 4.70 7.24 7.85
CA THR A 18 4.60 8.57 8.47
C THR A 18 3.13 9.02 8.59
N GLU A 19 2.30 8.78 7.58
CA GLU A 19 0.88 9.09 7.64
C GLU A 19 0.16 8.29 8.74
N VAL A 20 0.41 6.98 8.82
CA VAL A 20 -0.17 6.12 9.86
C VAL A 20 0.28 6.57 11.26
N GLU A 21 1.56 6.87 11.44
CA GLU A 21 2.13 7.38 12.70
C GLU A 21 1.49 8.71 13.13
N SER A 22 1.11 9.54 12.16
CA SER A 22 0.54 10.89 12.38
C SER A 22 -0.92 10.87 12.83
N TYR A 23 -1.61 9.74 12.75
CA TYR A 23 -2.96 9.63 13.30
C TYR A 23 -2.94 9.70 14.83
N PRO A 24 -3.80 10.51 15.47
CA PRO A 24 -3.76 10.75 16.91
C PRO A 24 -4.22 9.54 17.73
N SER A 25 -4.97 8.62 17.14
CA SER A 25 -5.47 7.42 17.80
C SER A 25 -5.74 6.29 16.81
N GLU A 26 -5.87 5.07 17.30
CA GLU A 26 -6.31 3.93 16.48
C GLU A 26 -7.73 4.15 15.96
N ALA A 27 -8.62 4.66 16.79
CA ALA A 27 -10.00 4.96 16.38
C ALA A 27 -10.05 5.92 15.16
N ALA A 28 -9.16 6.90 15.10
CA ALA A 28 -9.07 7.84 13.98
C ALA A 28 -8.67 7.15 12.67
N LEU A 29 -7.80 6.13 12.72
CA LEU A 29 -7.41 5.34 11.55
C LEU A 29 -8.60 4.59 10.92
N TRP A 30 -9.55 4.15 11.74
CA TRP A 30 -10.69 3.33 11.32
C TRP A 30 -11.97 4.13 11.11
N LYS A 31 -11.90 5.46 11.30
CA LYS A 31 -13.06 6.34 11.13
C LYS A 31 -13.51 6.39 9.67
N THR A 32 -14.81 6.31 9.47
CA THR A 32 -15.49 6.60 8.21
C THR A 32 -16.46 7.75 8.40
N GLY A 33 -16.82 8.45 7.34
CA GLY A 33 -17.79 9.54 7.43
C GLY A 33 -18.09 10.12 6.05
N GLY A 34 -19.19 10.84 5.93
CA GLY A 34 -19.66 11.36 4.65
C GLY A 34 -19.87 10.24 3.63
N ASN A 35 -19.36 10.41 2.42
CA ASN A 35 -19.43 9.43 1.34
C ASN A 35 -18.15 8.59 1.20
N ILE A 36 -17.32 8.52 2.26
CA ILE A 36 -16.06 7.74 2.23
C ILE A 36 -16.35 6.28 2.61
N PRO A 37 -16.22 5.32 1.69
CA PRO A 37 -16.57 3.93 1.96
C PRO A 37 -15.51 3.20 2.79
N ASN A 38 -14.25 3.65 2.76
CA ASN A 38 -13.12 2.99 3.38
C ASN A 38 -12.41 3.90 4.38
N SER A 39 -12.01 3.34 5.51
CA SER A 39 -11.13 4.01 6.46
C SER A 39 -9.68 4.06 5.94
N ALA A 40 -8.85 4.90 6.54
CA ALA A 40 -7.42 4.93 6.26
C ALA A 40 -6.73 3.61 6.63
N GLY A 41 -7.16 2.95 7.70
CA GLY A 41 -6.67 1.63 8.09
C GLY A 41 -6.95 0.57 7.03
N ASN A 42 -8.18 0.54 6.48
CA ASN A 42 -8.52 -0.38 5.38
C ASN A 42 -7.71 -0.09 4.11
N LEU A 43 -7.50 1.18 3.77
CA LEU A 43 -6.68 1.56 2.61
C LEU A 43 -5.20 1.16 2.80
N ALA A 44 -4.66 1.32 4.00
CA ALA A 44 -3.31 0.86 4.31
C ALA A 44 -3.18 -0.67 4.21
N LEU A 45 -4.12 -1.44 4.77
CA LEU A 45 -4.16 -2.89 4.62
C LEU A 45 -4.28 -3.31 3.15
N HIS A 46 -5.09 -2.60 2.37
CA HIS A 46 -5.23 -2.83 0.94
C HIS A 46 -3.91 -2.63 0.18
N LEU A 47 -3.17 -1.57 0.48
CA LEU A 47 -1.86 -1.33 -0.10
C LEU A 47 -0.85 -2.41 0.28
N ILE A 48 -0.81 -2.80 1.54
CA ILE A 48 0.06 -3.88 2.04
C ILE A 48 -0.25 -5.20 1.34
N GLY A 49 -1.52 -5.59 1.29
CA GLY A 49 -1.97 -6.82 0.62
C GLY A 49 -1.66 -6.82 -0.87
N ASN A 50 -1.83 -5.67 -1.53
CA ASN A 50 -1.50 -5.46 -2.93
C ASN A 50 0.00 -5.71 -3.19
N LEU A 51 0.88 -5.07 -2.43
CA LEU A 51 2.32 -5.21 -2.57
C LEU A 51 2.80 -6.63 -2.25
N ASN A 52 2.29 -7.24 -1.20
CA ASN A 52 2.62 -8.63 -0.85
C ASN A 52 2.21 -9.62 -1.95
N HIS A 53 1.09 -9.37 -2.62
CA HIS A 53 0.63 -10.21 -3.72
C HIS A 53 1.49 -10.02 -4.98
N PHE A 54 1.57 -8.80 -5.48
CA PHE A 54 2.20 -8.54 -6.77
C PHE A 54 3.73 -8.58 -6.70
N PHE A 55 4.34 -8.06 -5.67
CA PHE A 55 5.79 -8.15 -5.48
C PHE A 55 6.19 -9.43 -4.74
N GLY A 56 5.56 -9.69 -3.61
CA GLY A 56 5.94 -10.81 -2.74
C GLY A 56 5.68 -12.16 -3.37
N ALA A 57 4.43 -12.50 -3.60
CA ALA A 57 4.05 -13.81 -4.13
C ALA A 57 4.49 -13.98 -5.59
N THR A 58 4.21 -13.00 -6.45
CA THR A 58 4.37 -13.16 -7.91
C THR A 58 5.83 -13.05 -8.35
N ILE A 59 6.57 -12.04 -7.89
CA ILE A 59 7.99 -11.86 -8.25
C ILE A 59 8.90 -12.56 -7.25
N GLY A 60 8.61 -12.37 -5.97
CA GLY A 60 9.44 -12.84 -4.86
C GLY A 60 9.29 -14.32 -4.53
N GLY A 61 8.18 -14.95 -4.89
CA GLY A 61 7.90 -16.36 -4.56
C GLY A 61 7.69 -16.60 -3.06
N THR A 62 7.14 -15.62 -2.33
CA THR A 62 6.97 -15.70 -0.86
C THR A 62 5.89 -16.68 -0.42
N GLY A 63 5.02 -17.13 -1.31
CA GLY A 63 3.85 -17.96 -0.97
C GLY A 63 2.70 -17.18 -0.32
N TYR A 64 2.76 -15.84 -0.29
CA TYR A 64 1.67 -15.03 0.25
C TYR A 64 0.36 -15.28 -0.51
N VAL A 65 -0.70 -15.55 0.23
CA VAL A 65 -2.06 -15.70 -0.30
C VAL A 65 -2.87 -14.48 0.11
N ARG A 66 -3.31 -13.70 -0.88
CA ARG A 66 -4.06 -12.47 -0.65
C ARG A 66 -5.49 -12.77 -0.22
N ASP A 67 -5.94 -12.14 0.84
CA ASP A 67 -7.34 -12.07 1.25
C ASP A 67 -7.83 -10.62 1.11
N ARG A 68 -8.25 -10.28 -0.13
CA ARG A 68 -8.66 -8.92 -0.49
C ARG A 68 -9.91 -8.47 0.29
N ASP A 69 -10.84 -9.37 0.53
CA ASP A 69 -12.07 -9.03 1.26
C ASP A 69 -11.74 -8.60 2.70
N ASN A 70 -10.80 -9.29 3.34
CA ASN A 70 -10.35 -8.97 4.69
C ASN A 70 -9.65 -7.60 4.77
N GLU A 71 -8.99 -7.13 3.70
CA GLU A 71 -8.39 -5.79 3.64
C GLU A 71 -9.43 -4.68 3.89
N PHE A 72 -10.66 -4.88 3.44
CA PHE A 72 -11.75 -3.91 3.55
C PHE A 72 -12.75 -4.20 4.67
N GLN A 73 -12.85 -5.43 5.15
CA GLN A 73 -13.75 -5.85 6.21
C GLN A 73 -13.09 -5.89 7.59
N SER A 74 -11.77 -6.04 7.63
CA SER A 74 -11.01 -6.03 8.86
C SER A 74 -11.14 -4.68 9.53
N GLY A 75 -11.59 -4.68 10.77
CA GLY A 75 -11.60 -3.51 11.65
C GLY A 75 -10.53 -3.63 12.72
N GLU A 76 -9.95 -2.50 13.11
CA GLU A 76 -9.22 -2.35 14.37
C GLU A 76 -7.96 -3.22 14.54
N VAL A 77 -7.15 -3.33 13.51
CA VAL A 77 -5.76 -3.71 13.68
C VAL A 77 -5.05 -2.58 14.43
N SER A 78 -4.21 -2.91 15.41
CA SER A 78 -3.48 -1.87 16.15
C SER A 78 -2.56 -1.06 15.22
N LYS A 79 -2.36 0.19 15.58
CA LYS A 79 -1.47 1.10 14.85
C LYS A 79 -0.05 0.55 14.75
N GLU A 80 0.46 -0.04 15.83
CA GLU A 80 1.78 -0.67 15.87
C GLU A 80 1.88 -1.83 14.88
N ARG A 81 0.88 -2.72 14.87
CA ARG A 81 0.83 -3.83 13.92
C ARG A 81 0.79 -3.35 12.47
N LEU A 82 0.02 -2.31 12.19
CA LEU A 82 -0.06 -1.74 10.85
C LEU A 82 1.30 -1.18 10.39
N ILE A 83 2.03 -0.50 11.29
CA ILE A 83 3.38 -0.01 11.05
C ILE A 83 4.36 -1.16 10.77
N ASP A 84 4.29 -2.23 11.55
CA ASP A 84 5.14 -3.41 11.35
C ASP A 84 4.85 -4.08 9.98
N GLU A 85 3.59 -4.20 9.61
CA GLU A 85 3.20 -4.74 8.30
C GLU A 85 3.66 -3.86 7.13
N ILE A 86 3.68 -2.53 7.29
CA ILE A 86 4.25 -1.60 6.30
C ILE A 86 5.75 -1.83 6.13
N GLU A 87 6.49 -1.98 7.23
CA GLU A 87 7.94 -2.23 7.18
C GLU A 87 8.25 -3.61 6.56
N GLN A 88 7.45 -4.63 6.84
CA GLN A 88 7.56 -5.93 6.19
C GLN A 88 7.30 -5.82 4.68
N ALA A 89 6.24 -5.12 4.27
CA ALA A 89 5.94 -4.90 2.85
C ALA A 89 7.08 -4.14 2.15
N LYS A 90 7.72 -3.19 2.82
CA LYS A 90 8.89 -2.47 2.31
C LYS A 90 10.06 -3.42 2.02
N SER A 91 10.34 -4.36 2.92
CA SER A 91 11.36 -5.39 2.71
C SER A 91 10.98 -6.32 1.55
N VAL A 92 9.72 -6.75 1.48
CA VAL A 92 9.22 -7.61 0.40
C VAL A 92 9.39 -6.95 -0.97
N VAL A 93 9.02 -5.67 -1.11
CA VAL A 93 9.18 -4.93 -2.37
C VAL A 93 10.65 -4.79 -2.75
N LYS A 94 11.51 -4.45 -1.80
CA LYS A 94 12.95 -4.32 -2.00
C LYS A 94 13.56 -5.64 -2.48
N ASP A 95 13.23 -6.75 -1.83
CA ASP A 95 13.76 -8.08 -2.14
C ASP A 95 13.25 -8.55 -3.52
N ALA A 96 11.97 -8.33 -3.83
CA ALA A 96 11.40 -8.67 -5.12
C ALA A 96 12.07 -7.89 -6.27
N LEU A 97 12.22 -6.58 -6.12
CA LEU A 97 12.92 -5.75 -7.11
C LEU A 97 14.41 -6.13 -7.21
N GLY A 98 15.03 -6.55 -6.11
CA GLY A 98 16.41 -7.04 -6.09
C GLY A 98 16.62 -8.29 -6.93
N LYS A 99 15.60 -9.15 -7.08
CA LYS A 99 15.65 -10.38 -7.89
C LYS A 99 15.56 -10.14 -9.40
N LEU A 100 15.06 -8.98 -9.82
CA LEU A 100 14.88 -8.65 -11.23
C LEU A 100 16.18 -8.11 -11.83
N ASP A 101 16.54 -8.62 -13.00
CA ASP A 101 17.49 -7.95 -13.88
C ASP A 101 16.80 -6.83 -14.66
N PRO A 102 17.52 -5.80 -15.14
CA PRO A 102 16.91 -4.74 -15.94
C PRO A 102 16.11 -5.24 -17.15
N ALA A 103 16.56 -6.33 -17.79
CA ALA A 103 15.87 -6.93 -18.92
C ALA A 103 14.57 -7.67 -18.54
N ASP A 104 14.35 -7.99 -17.27
CA ASP A 104 13.12 -8.63 -16.82
C ASP A 104 11.92 -7.67 -16.86
N LEU A 105 12.17 -6.37 -16.85
CA LEU A 105 11.14 -5.36 -16.93
C LEU A 105 10.38 -5.40 -18.27
N ASP A 106 11.06 -5.76 -19.36
CA ASP A 106 10.46 -5.89 -20.69
C ASP A 106 9.71 -7.21 -20.88
N LYS A 107 9.94 -8.20 -20.02
CA LYS A 107 9.26 -9.50 -20.08
C LYS A 107 7.81 -9.41 -19.64
N THR A 108 7.00 -10.31 -20.17
CA THR A 108 5.61 -10.48 -19.72
C THR A 108 5.58 -10.77 -18.22
N TYR A 109 4.71 -10.08 -17.51
CA TYR A 109 4.49 -10.30 -16.10
C TYR A 109 3.97 -11.73 -15.85
N PRO A 110 4.38 -12.44 -14.79
CA PRO A 110 4.12 -13.87 -14.63
C PRO A 110 2.65 -14.29 -14.58
N ILE A 111 1.76 -13.37 -14.23
CA ILE A 111 0.30 -13.59 -14.22
C ILE A 111 -0.40 -12.51 -15.04
N GLN A 112 -1.59 -12.79 -15.54
CA GLN A 112 -2.39 -11.78 -16.20
C GLN A 112 -2.73 -10.64 -15.25
N PHE A 113 -2.59 -9.43 -15.73
CA PHE A 113 -2.96 -8.23 -15.00
C PHE A 113 -4.16 -7.58 -15.68
N GLN A 114 -5.28 -7.45 -14.95
CA GLN A 114 -6.55 -6.96 -15.48
C GLN A 114 -7.03 -7.72 -16.74
N ASN A 115 -6.80 -9.05 -16.73
CA ASN A 115 -7.10 -9.98 -17.82
C ASN A 115 -6.27 -9.78 -19.10
N GLU A 116 -5.13 -9.10 -19.00
CA GLU A 116 -4.21 -8.86 -20.11
C GLU A 116 -2.80 -9.39 -19.79
N ASP A 117 -2.11 -9.81 -20.83
CA ASP A 117 -0.69 -10.13 -20.78
C ASP A 117 0.10 -8.85 -21.07
N VAL A 118 0.70 -8.28 -20.04
CA VAL A 118 1.44 -6.99 -20.11
C VAL A 118 2.85 -7.16 -19.57
N SER A 119 3.73 -6.20 -19.85
CA SER A 119 5.10 -6.24 -19.35
C SER A 119 5.17 -6.04 -17.84
N THR A 120 6.24 -6.56 -17.23
CA THR A 120 6.56 -6.34 -15.82
C THR A 120 6.66 -4.83 -15.51
N GLU A 121 7.31 -4.07 -16.38
CA GLU A 121 7.41 -2.61 -16.23
C GLU A 121 6.03 -1.94 -16.17
N TYR A 122 5.10 -2.35 -17.04
CA TYR A 122 3.74 -1.82 -17.03
C TYR A 122 3.05 -2.06 -15.69
N VAL A 123 3.08 -3.32 -15.21
CA VAL A 123 2.44 -3.68 -13.93
C VAL A 123 3.04 -2.88 -12.77
N LEU A 124 4.36 -2.84 -12.66
CA LEU A 124 5.01 -2.16 -11.54
C LEU A 124 4.78 -0.63 -11.58
N THR A 125 4.73 -0.04 -12.76
CA THR A 125 4.42 1.39 -12.91
C THR A 125 2.95 1.68 -12.60
N TYR A 126 2.03 0.85 -13.06
CA TYR A 126 0.61 0.96 -12.73
C TYR A 126 0.36 0.87 -11.22
N LEU A 127 0.98 -0.11 -10.57
CA LEU A 127 0.86 -0.31 -9.12
C LEU A 127 1.45 0.86 -8.32
N LEU A 128 2.48 1.53 -8.81
CA LEU A 128 3.00 2.74 -8.19
C LEU A 128 1.96 3.87 -8.22
N GLY A 129 1.31 4.08 -9.37
CA GLY A 129 0.22 5.05 -9.47
C GLY A 129 -0.97 4.72 -8.56
N HIS A 130 -1.34 3.44 -8.48
CA HIS A 130 -2.37 2.94 -7.56
C HIS A 130 -1.98 3.18 -6.09
N PHE A 131 -0.72 2.95 -5.74
CA PHE A 131 -0.18 3.20 -4.41
C PHE A 131 -0.30 4.69 -4.04
N ASP A 132 0.19 5.57 -4.90
CA ASP A 132 0.16 7.01 -4.66
C ASP A 132 -1.27 7.57 -4.60
N TYR A 133 -2.20 7.01 -5.39
CA TYR A 133 -3.62 7.35 -5.32
C TYR A 133 -4.21 7.10 -3.93
N HIS A 134 -3.99 5.91 -3.37
CA HIS A 134 -4.49 5.58 -2.04
C HIS A 134 -3.73 6.27 -0.92
N LEU A 135 -2.43 6.50 -1.07
CA LEU A 135 -1.65 7.29 -0.11
C LEU A 135 -2.19 8.72 0.00
N GLY A 136 -2.55 9.33 -1.13
CA GLY A 136 -3.21 10.63 -1.17
C GLY A 136 -4.56 10.63 -0.46
N GLN A 137 -5.36 9.57 -0.61
CA GLN A 137 -6.64 9.43 0.11
C GLN A 137 -6.41 9.31 1.63
N ILE A 138 -5.40 8.58 2.08
CA ILE A 138 -5.05 8.46 3.51
C ILE A 138 -4.64 9.81 4.09
N ASP A 139 -3.81 10.59 3.38
CA ASP A 139 -3.42 11.94 3.80
C ASP A 139 -4.63 12.89 3.93
N TYR A 140 -5.50 12.92 2.92
CA TYR A 140 -6.71 13.75 2.96
C TYR A 140 -7.71 13.29 4.01
N HIS A 141 -7.88 11.99 4.21
CA HIS A 141 -8.69 11.42 5.29
C HIS A 141 -8.23 11.94 6.65
N ARG A 142 -6.94 11.88 6.94
CA ARG A 142 -6.38 12.39 8.19
C ARG A 142 -6.64 13.90 8.36
N ARG A 143 -6.39 14.67 7.31
CA ARG A 143 -6.55 16.14 7.37
C ARG A 143 -8.00 16.56 7.52
N LEU A 144 -8.93 15.92 6.83
CA LEU A 144 -10.34 16.28 6.85
C LEU A 144 -11.07 15.75 8.10
N LEU A 145 -10.94 14.45 8.39
CA LEU A 145 -11.71 13.82 9.46
C LEU A 145 -11.11 14.00 10.85
N VAL A 146 -9.79 14.14 10.92
CA VAL A 146 -9.05 14.25 12.19
C VAL A 146 -8.77 15.71 12.55
N GLY A 147 -8.53 16.55 11.56
CA GLY A 147 -8.33 18.00 11.75
C GLY A 147 -9.55 18.69 12.36
N GLU A 148 -10.76 18.27 12.01
CA GLU A 148 -12.01 18.79 12.58
C GLU A 148 -12.17 18.48 14.08
N GLU A 149 -11.72 17.29 14.53
CA GLU A 149 -11.76 16.92 15.94
C GLU A 149 -10.83 17.79 16.80
N THR A 150 -9.71 18.21 16.25
CA THR A 150 -8.75 19.09 16.92
C THR A 150 -9.30 20.53 17.03
N SER A 151 -10.02 20.99 16.01
CA SER A 151 -10.67 22.30 15.99
C SER A 151 -11.88 22.40 16.92
N ALA A 152 -12.63 21.29 17.09
CA ALA A 152 -13.78 21.22 17.99
C ALA A 152 -13.41 21.19 19.48
N LYS A 153 -12.17 20.88 19.83
CA LYS A 153 -11.65 20.87 21.21
C LYS A 153 -10.94 22.17 21.63
N ALA A 154 -10.76 23.05 20.68
CA ALA A 154 -10.22 24.39 20.92
C ALA A 154 -11.35 25.40 21.11
#